data_2b1b35cbb282882fdbc718eaa58fe80c
#
_entry.id   2b1b35cbb282882fdbc718eaa58fe80c
#
_cell.length_a   1.000
_cell.length_b   1.000
_cell.length_c   1.000
_cell.angle_alpha   90.00
_cell.angle_beta   90.00
_cell.angle_gamma   90.00
#
_symmetry.space_group_name_H-M   'P 1'
#
loop_
_entity.id
_entity.type
_entity.pdbx_description
1 polymer ?
#
loop_
_entity_poly.entity_id
_entity_poly.type
_entity_poly.pdbx_seq_one_letter_code
_entity_poly.pdbx_strand_id
1 'polypeptide(L)'
;ENLRTDVNWIRRLTIILENAKEMLDALVIDGELIYSQPDLRSKFNKQKFFDLDFYPVSLYYLGMTTLKDNYVMVLPNLTAQSIYMNYYNELNQISDDARCFVPAYRLFMDHRKLKPLVENYFKEYLGQFPAQVFDKINENFIRCSFYEVLSRYLSNCYTFAVEQNLPSGRADLVLTGISGTAFHNDCRVVEFKYFKAKDATMVEALKVVRPEDADQVRRYAADINRQFPAYRMRAYVVYIAAGKVCKTWEVINL
;
A
#
# COMPACT_ATOMS: atom_id res chain seq x y z
N GLU A 1 21.28 -3.12 7.85
CA GLU A 1 22.26 -3.72 6.89
C GLU A 1 21.60 -4.74 5.94
N ASN A 2 20.70 -5.60 6.46
CA ASN A 2 20.04 -6.63 5.65
C ASN A 2 19.12 -6.06 4.54
N LEU A 3 18.42 -4.96 4.77
CA LEU A 3 17.50 -4.34 3.80
C LEU A 3 18.15 -3.94 2.47
N ARG A 4 19.42 -3.44 2.50
CA ARG A 4 20.15 -3.11 1.27
C ARG A 4 20.56 -4.35 0.48
N THR A 5 20.79 -5.46 1.17
CA THR A 5 21.13 -6.74 0.53
C THR A 5 19.93 -7.29 -0.22
N ASP A 6 18.73 -7.14 0.35
CA ASP A 6 17.48 -7.65 -0.20
C ASP A 6 17.09 -6.93 -1.50
N VAL A 7 17.19 -5.60 -1.56
CA VAL A 7 16.95 -4.83 -2.80
C VAL A 7 17.93 -5.24 -3.91
N ASN A 8 19.20 -5.49 -3.57
CA ASN A 8 20.20 -5.91 -4.56
C ASN A 8 19.89 -7.29 -5.15
N TRP A 9 19.31 -8.22 -4.39
CA TRP A 9 18.88 -9.50 -4.92
C TRP A 9 17.67 -9.37 -5.85
N ILE A 10 16.67 -8.56 -5.49
CA ILE A 10 15.52 -8.27 -6.37
C ILE A 10 16.03 -7.67 -7.69
N ARG A 11 16.90 -6.66 -7.62
CA ARG A 11 17.50 -6.04 -8.81
C ARG A 11 18.22 -7.05 -9.69
N ARG A 12 19.09 -7.89 -9.11
CA ARG A 12 19.82 -8.92 -9.86
C ARG A 12 18.90 -9.89 -10.56
N LEU A 13 17.91 -10.42 -9.84
CA LEU A 13 16.93 -11.33 -10.42
C LEU A 13 16.12 -10.66 -11.53
N THR A 14 15.67 -9.44 -11.34
CA THR A 14 14.86 -8.72 -12.33
C THR A 14 15.67 -8.29 -13.56
N ILE A 15 16.96 -7.95 -13.42
CA ILE A 15 17.84 -7.57 -14.54
C ILE A 15 18.23 -8.79 -15.36
N ILE A 16 18.51 -9.92 -14.70
CA ILE A 16 18.95 -11.16 -15.37
C ILE A 16 17.79 -11.83 -16.12
N LEU A 17 16.55 -11.64 -15.64
CA LEU A 17 15.37 -12.31 -16.14
C LEU A 17 14.46 -11.30 -16.87
N GLU A 18 14.51 -11.28 -18.20
CA GLU A 18 13.77 -10.30 -19.03
C GLU A 18 12.27 -10.19 -18.74
N ASN A 19 11.62 -11.26 -18.29
CA ASN A 19 10.19 -11.28 -17.97
C ASN A 19 9.87 -11.20 -16.47
N ALA A 20 10.86 -11.03 -15.60
CA ALA A 20 10.65 -10.89 -14.15
C ALA A 20 9.86 -9.63 -13.78
N LYS A 21 9.79 -8.66 -14.69
CA LYS A 21 8.98 -7.45 -14.49
C LYS A 21 7.49 -7.75 -14.34
N GLU A 22 6.94 -8.70 -15.10
CA GLU A 22 5.52 -9.08 -14.97
C GLU A 22 5.23 -9.71 -13.61
N MET A 23 6.17 -10.51 -13.10
CA MET A 23 6.04 -11.12 -11.76
C MET A 23 6.21 -10.09 -10.65
N LEU A 24 7.07 -9.09 -10.86
CA LEU A 24 7.20 -7.95 -9.94
C LEU A 24 5.92 -7.11 -9.94
N ASP A 25 5.36 -6.83 -11.13
CA ASP A 25 4.08 -6.12 -11.26
C ASP A 25 2.98 -6.87 -10.47
N ALA A 26 2.88 -8.20 -10.60
CA ALA A 26 1.91 -9.01 -9.86
C ALA A 26 2.09 -8.89 -8.33
N LEU A 27 3.32 -8.98 -7.82
CA LEU A 27 3.59 -8.82 -6.38
C LEU A 27 3.27 -7.42 -5.87
N VAL A 28 3.56 -6.38 -6.64
CA VAL A 28 3.36 -4.99 -6.20
C VAL A 28 1.90 -4.55 -6.36
N ILE A 29 1.26 -4.95 -7.47
CA ILE A 29 -0.11 -4.53 -7.79
C ILE A 29 -1.12 -5.42 -7.08
N ASP A 30 -1.01 -6.75 -7.25
CA ASP A 30 -1.99 -7.69 -6.73
C ASP A 30 -1.64 -8.20 -5.32
N GLY A 31 -0.37 -8.08 -4.91
CA GLY A 31 0.15 -8.60 -3.65
C GLY A 31 0.38 -10.10 -3.66
N GLU A 32 0.21 -10.76 -4.81
CA GLU A 32 0.21 -12.21 -4.96
C GLU A 32 1.05 -12.64 -6.16
N LEU A 33 1.70 -13.80 -6.04
CA LEU A 33 2.47 -14.43 -7.10
C LEU A 33 2.12 -15.91 -7.18
N ILE A 34 1.72 -16.38 -8.35
CA ILE A 34 1.43 -17.80 -8.59
C ILE A 34 2.74 -18.57 -8.69
N TYR A 35 2.81 -19.74 -8.07
CA TYR A 35 3.94 -20.65 -8.14
C TYR A 35 3.53 -22.12 -8.36
N SER A 36 4.49 -22.92 -8.77
CA SER A 36 4.32 -24.37 -8.94
C SER A 36 4.85 -25.11 -7.70
N GLN A 37 3.99 -25.85 -7.02
CA GLN A 37 4.39 -26.66 -5.86
C GLN A 37 5.43 -27.75 -6.18
N PRO A 38 5.35 -28.48 -7.31
CA PRO A 38 6.40 -29.39 -7.73
C PRO A 38 7.75 -28.69 -7.91
N ASP A 39 7.77 -27.47 -8.42
CA ASP A 39 9.00 -26.72 -8.61
C ASP A 39 9.64 -26.34 -7.29
N LEU A 40 8.84 -25.95 -6.30
CA LEU A 40 9.30 -25.66 -4.94
C LEU A 40 9.85 -26.93 -4.23
N ARG A 41 9.17 -28.08 -4.33
CA ARG A 41 9.45 -29.27 -3.51
C ARG A 41 10.53 -30.17 -4.08
N SER A 42 10.60 -30.35 -5.39
CA SER A 42 11.39 -31.43 -5.99
C SER A 42 12.29 -31.03 -7.14
N LYS A 43 12.01 -29.90 -7.81
CA LYS A 43 12.74 -29.53 -9.02
C LYS A 43 13.75 -28.41 -8.80
N PHE A 44 13.62 -27.63 -7.73
CA PHE A 44 14.51 -26.50 -7.43
C PHE A 44 15.88 -26.99 -6.96
N ASN A 45 16.92 -26.36 -7.49
CA ASN A 45 18.30 -26.51 -7.02
C ASN A 45 19.07 -25.19 -7.25
N LYS A 46 20.32 -25.10 -6.73
CA LYS A 46 21.13 -23.87 -6.84
C LYS A 46 21.39 -23.41 -8.27
N GLN A 47 21.40 -24.29 -9.26
CA GLN A 47 21.63 -23.94 -10.66
C GLN A 47 20.43 -23.23 -11.27
N LYS A 48 19.23 -23.49 -10.75
CA LYS A 48 17.97 -22.91 -11.21
C LYS A 48 17.61 -21.59 -10.53
N PHE A 49 18.48 -21.11 -9.64
CA PHE A 49 18.21 -19.89 -8.87
C PHE A 49 17.99 -18.65 -9.77
N PHE A 50 18.60 -18.61 -10.94
CA PHE A 50 18.46 -17.54 -11.92
C PHE A 50 17.67 -17.96 -13.17
N ASP A 51 16.86 -18.99 -13.06
CA ASP A 51 15.97 -19.44 -14.10
C ASP A 51 14.59 -18.77 -13.92
N LEU A 52 14.04 -18.21 -14.99
CA LEU A 52 12.77 -17.48 -14.95
C LEU A 52 11.62 -18.36 -14.45
N ASP A 53 11.56 -19.62 -14.88
CA ASP A 53 10.51 -20.55 -14.46
C ASP A 53 10.52 -20.81 -12.95
N PHE A 54 11.67 -20.59 -12.31
CA PHE A 54 11.86 -20.74 -10.87
C PHE A 54 11.93 -19.42 -10.10
N TYR A 55 11.67 -18.29 -10.74
CA TYR A 55 11.73 -16.98 -10.09
C TYR A 55 10.90 -16.88 -8.81
N PRO A 56 9.62 -17.32 -8.74
CA PRO A 56 8.85 -17.31 -7.50
C PRO A 56 9.51 -18.13 -6.39
N VAL A 57 10.06 -19.29 -6.75
CA VAL A 57 10.74 -20.19 -5.80
C VAL A 57 12.04 -19.58 -5.30
N SER A 58 12.78 -18.89 -6.16
CA SER A 58 14.00 -18.17 -5.79
C SER A 58 13.72 -17.06 -4.79
N LEU A 59 12.64 -16.27 -5.00
CA LEU A 59 12.20 -15.25 -4.06
C LEU A 59 11.81 -15.84 -2.69
N TYR A 60 11.15 -16.99 -2.70
CA TYR A 60 10.80 -17.70 -1.46
C TYR A 60 12.04 -18.12 -0.66
N TYR A 61 13.04 -18.73 -1.31
CA TYR A 61 14.28 -19.15 -0.65
C TYR A 61 15.13 -17.97 -0.18
N LEU A 62 14.97 -16.79 -0.76
CA LEU A 62 15.58 -15.55 -0.28
C LEU A 62 14.81 -14.92 0.89
N GLY A 63 13.65 -15.47 1.29
CA GLY A 63 12.79 -14.88 2.31
C GLY A 63 12.05 -13.63 1.84
N MET A 64 12.01 -13.39 0.53
CA MET A 64 11.37 -12.21 -0.08
C MET A 64 9.87 -12.42 -0.28
N THR A 65 9.40 -13.66 -0.31
CA THR A 65 7.99 -14.06 -0.33
C THR A 65 7.73 -15.15 0.70
N THR A 66 6.46 -15.36 1.03
CA THR A 66 5.99 -16.47 1.88
C THR A 66 4.80 -17.16 1.25
N LEU A 67 4.53 -18.40 1.66
CA LEU A 67 3.39 -19.15 1.14
C LEU A 67 2.10 -18.64 1.78
N LYS A 68 1.12 -18.28 0.96
CA LYS A 68 -0.26 -18.06 1.37
C LYS A 68 -1.03 -19.38 1.37
N ASP A 69 -0.84 -20.17 0.32
CA ASP A 69 -1.43 -21.48 0.12
C ASP A 69 -0.56 -22.35 -0.81
N ASN A 70 -1.12 -23.43 -1.37
CA ASN A 70 -0.40 -24.37 -2.24
C ASN A 70 -0.08 -23.83 -3.64
N TYR A 71 -0.56 -22.66 -4.00
CA TYR A 71 -0.45 -22.10 -5.35
C TYR A 71 -0.04 -20.64 -5.38
N VAL A 72 -0.14 -19.95 -4.23
CA VAL A 72 0.07 -18.50 -4.13
C VAL A 72 1.11 -18.17 -3.07
N MET A 73 2.05 -17.33 -3.44
CA MET A 73 2.99 -16.63 -2.57
C MET A 73 2.58 -15.19 -2.41
N VAL A 74 2.87 -14.62 -1.24
CA VAL A 74 2.60 -13.21 -0.90
C VAL A 74 3.83 -12.58 -0.26
N LEU A 75 3.84 -11.26 -0.15
CA LEU A 75 4.86 -10.55 0.60
C LEU A 75 4.72 -10.83 2.10
N PRO A 76 5.81 -11.16 2.82
CA PRO A 76 5.72 -11.67 4.18
C PRO A 76 5.32 -10.63 5.22
N ASN A 77 5.59 -9.35 4.94
CA ASN A 77 5.35 -8.25 5.89
C ASN A 77 5.43 -6.87 5.20
N LEU A 78 5.10 -5.81 5.94
CA LEU A 78 5.12 -4.42 5.45
C LEU A 78 6.52 -3.96 5.03
N THR A 79 7.58 -4.47 5.64
CA THR A 79 8.95 -4.15 5.25
C THR A 79 9.25 -4.67 3.85
N ALA A 80 8.89 -5.92 3.57
CA ALA A 80 9.03 -6.48 2.23
C ALA A 80 8.18 -5.69 1.21
N GLN A 81 6.95 -5.33 1.55
CA GLN A 81 6.11 -4.48 0.70
C GLN A 81 6.78 -3.15 0.35
N SER A 82 7.35 -2.46 1.34
CA SER A 82 8.07 -1.21 1.11
C SER A 82 9.29 -1.40 0.20
N ILE A 83 10.05 -2.49 0.36
CA ILE A 83 11.21 -2.80 -0.47
C ILE A 83 10.77 -3.00 -1.94
N TYR A 84 9.74 -3.80 -2.18
CA TYR A 84 9.24 -4.04 -3.52
C TYR A 84 8.63 -2.79 -4.14
N MET A 85 7.90 -1.99 -3.37
CA MET A 85 7.33 -0.72 -3.83
C MET A 85 8.43 0.27 -4.20
N ASN A 86 9.49 0.40 -3.40
CA ASN A 86 10.63 1.27 -3.70
C ASN A 86 11.33 0.84 -5.00
N TYR A 87 11.54 -0.46 -5.17
CA TYR A 87 12.15 -0.97 -6.39
C TYR A 87 11.24 -0.77 -7.62
N TYR A 88 9.93 -0.96 -7.46
CA TYR A 88 8.94 -0.64 -8.49
C TYR A 88 8.96 0.84 -8.88
N ASN A 89 9.07 1.73 -7.90
CA ASN A 89 9.22 3.17 -8.12
C ASN A 89 10.49 3.50 -8.91
N GLU A 90 11.63 2.90 -8.56
CA GLU A 90 12.88 3.07 -9.30
C GLU A 90 12.74 2.65 -10.77
N LEU A 91 12.15 1.49 -11.04
CA LEU A 91 11.93 0.98 -12.40
C LEU A 91 11.02 1.88 -13.23
N ASN A 92 10.06 2.53 -12.60
CA ASN A 92 9.13 3.45 -13.24
C ASN A 92 9.61 4.91 -13.18
N GLN A 93 10.83 5.17 -12.67
CA GLN A 93 11.44 6.49 -12.55
C GLN A 93 10.60 7.49 -11.74
N ILE A 94 9.89 6.97 -10.73
CA ILE A 94 9.08 7.78 -9.82
C ILE A 94 10.02 8.52 -8.85
N SER A 95 9.95 9.86 -8.87
CA SER A 95 10.74 10.71 -7.99
C SER A 95 10.18 10.69 -6.56
N ASP A 96 11.08 10.63 -5.58
CA ASP A 96 10.78 10.76 -4.16
C ASP A 96 11.27 12.10 -3.56
N ASP A 97 11.34 13.14 -4.38
CA ASP A 97 11.81 14.46 -3.97
C ASP A 97 11.01 14.98 -2.76
N ALA A 98 11.64 14.98 -1.60
CA ALA A 98 11.05 15.40 -0.34
C ALA A 98 10.46 16.83 -0.38
N ARG A 99 10.95 17.71 -1.26
CA ARG A 99 10.41 19.06 -1.42
C ARG A 99 8.95 19.08 -1.87
N CYS A 100 8.53 18.06 -2.60
CA CYS A 100 7.14 17.91 -3.05
C CYS A 100 6.21 17.40 -1.95
N PHE A 101 6.73 16.63 -0.99
CA PHE A 101 5.93 15.96 0.03
C PHE A 101 5.93 16.67 1.38
N VAL A 102 7.09 17.16 1.85
CA VAL A 102 7.24 17.76 3.18
C VAL A 102 6.23 18.87 3.51
N PRO A 103 5.81 19.76 2.59
CA PRO A 103 4.81 20.79 2.92
C PRO A 103 3.46 20.22 3.39
N ALA A 104 2.96 19.17 2.72
CA ALA A 104 1.70 18.52 3.10
C ALA A 104 1.81 17.79 4.44
N TYR A 105 2.97 17.18 4.72
CA TYR A 105 3.24 16.53 6.01
C TYR A 105 3.33 17.53 7.16
N ARG A 106 3.97 18.67 6.98
CA ARG A 106 3.98 19.76 7.97
C ARG A 106 2.55 20.23 8.27
N LEU A 107 1.77 20.47 7.24
CA LEU A 107 0.36 20.86 7.40
C LEU A 107 -0.45 19.80 8.17
N PHE A 108 -0.19 18.51 7.90
CA PHE A 108 -0.80 17.42 8.66
C PHE A 108 -0.35 17.42 10.12
N MET A 109 0.93 17.61 10.39
CA MET A 109 1.45 17.68 11.77
C MET A 109 0.80 18.81 12.58
N ASP A 110 0.56 19.96 11.95
CA ASP A 110 -0.01 21.12 12.59
C ASP A 110 -1.54 21.03 12.77
N HIS A 111 -2.25 20.57 11.73
CA HIS A 111 -3.73 20.65 11.68
C HIS A 111 -4.43 19.29 11.80
N ARG A 112 -3.71 18.20 11.79
CA ARG A 112 -4.27 16.85 11.93
C ARG A 112 -5.29 16.47 10.83
N LYS A 113 -5.25 17.09 9.66
CA LYS A 113 -6.16 16.81 8.54
C LYS A 113 -5.50 15.88 7.52
N LEU A 114 -6.12 14.71 7.26
CA LEU A 114 -5.58 13.72 6.33
C LEU A 114 -5.75 14.15 4.86
N LYS A 115 -6.81 14.88 4.54
CA LYS A 115 -7.13 15.27 3.16
C LYS A 115 -5.97 15.91 2.40
N PRO A 116 -5.20 16.88 2.93
CA PRO A 116 -4.03 17.43 2.24
C PRO A 116 -2.95 16.41 1.91
N LEU A 117 -2.75 15.38 2.77
CA LEU A 117 -1.80 14.30 2.49
C LEU A 117 -2.27 13.43 1.31
N VAL A 118 -3.56 13.11 1.27
CA VAL A 118 -4.15 12.32 0.17
C VAL A 118 -4.07 13.10 -1.15
N GLU A 119 -4.40 14.39 -1.14
CA GLU A 119 -4.31 15.24 -2.32
C GLU A 119 -2.87 15.39 -2.83
N ASN A 120 -1.91 15.52 -1.90
CA ASN A 120 -0.49 15.57 -2.24
C ASN A 120 0.01 14.22 -2.82
N TYR A 121 -0.33 13.10 -2.20
CA TYR A 121 -0.03 11.77 -2.72
C TYR A 121 -0.60 11.58 -4.14
N PHE A 122 -1.85 11.97 -4.36
CA PHE A 122 -2.50 11.87 -5.66
C PHE A 122 -1.77 12.69 -6.72
N LYS A 123 -1.40 13.93 -6.39
CA LYS A 123 -0.75 14.85 -7.31
C LYS A 123 0.73 14.51 -7.54
N GLU A 124 1.48 14.36 -6.45
CA GLU A 124 2.94 14.31 -6.51
C GLU A 124 3.49 12.87 -6.66
N TYR A 125 2.72 11.85 -6.29
CA TYR A 125 3.10 10.46 -6.47
C TYR A 125 2.35 9.82 -7.64
N LEU A 126 1.03 9.68 -7.56
CA LEU A 126 0.25 9.05 -8.63
C LEU A 126 0.34 9.82 -9.95
N GLY A 127 0.44 11.14 -9.90
CA GLY A 127 0.57 11.99 -11.09
C GLY A 127 1.83 11.76 -11.92
N GLN A 128 2.83 11.03 -11.39
CA GLN A 128 4.04 10.67 -12.12
C GLN A 128 3.87 9.44 -13.03
N PHE A 129 2.85 8.61 -12.76
CA PHE A 129 2.63 7.41 -13.54
C PHE A 129 1.97 7.73 -14.89
N PRO A 130 2.41 7.05 -15.97
CA PRO A 130 1.75 7.18 -17.26
C PRO A 130 0.34 6.58 -17.22
N ALA A 131 -0.55 7.08 -18.09
CA ALA A 131 -1.98 6.72 -18.10
C ALA A 131 -2.23 5.19 -18.16
N GLN A 132 -1.39 4.46 -18.89
CA GLN A 132 -1.52 3.00 -19.07
C GLN A 132 -1.35 2.21 -17.77
N VAL A 133 -0.62 2.75 -16.78
CA VAL A 133 -0.44 2.09 -15.47
C VAL A 133 -1.77 2.01 -14.73
N PHE A 134 -2.63 3.02 -14.87
CA PHE A 134 -3.94 3.05 -14.21
C PHE A 134 -4.93 1.98 -14.70
N ASP A 135 -4.68 1.37 -15.85
CA ASP A 135 -5.46 0.21 -16.32
C ASP A 135 -5.08 -1.08 -15.58
N LYS A 136 -3.82 -1.18 -15.10
CA LYS A 136 -3.29 -2.34 -14.39
C LYS A 136 -3.51 -2.27 -12.88
N ILE A 137 -3.20 -1.12 -12.25
CA ILE A 137 -3.28 -0.97 -10.79
C ILE A 137 -4.70 -1.15 -10.25
N ASN A 138 -4.77 -1.46 -8.97
CA ASN A 138 -5.98 -1.74 -8.23
C ASN A 138 -5.95 -1.10 -6.83
N GLU A 139 -6.93 -1.42 -6.00
CA GLU A 139 -7.05 -0.89 -4.64
C GLU A 139 -5.87 -1.29 -3.75
N ASN A 140 -5.34 -2.52 -3.92
CA ASN A 140 -4.16 -2.99 -3.19
C ASN A 140 -2.93 -2.10 -3.47
N PHE A 141 -2.68 -1.78 -4.74
CA PHE A 141 -1.58 -0.88 -5.11
C PHE A 141 -1.72 0.49 -4.45
N ILE A 142 -2.92 1.09 -4.50
CA ILE A 142 -3.19 2.40 -3.89
C ILE A 142 -2.89 2.36 -2.39
N ARG A 143 -3.41 1.36 -1.70
CA ARG A 143 -3.22 1.16 -0.26
C ARG A 143 -1.75 1.01 0.12
N CYS A 144 -1.03 0.11 -0.56
CA CYS A 144 0.36 -0.18 -0.28
C CYS A 144 1.30 0.99 -0.60
N SER A 145 1.08 1.67 -1.74
CA SER A 145 1.89 2.83 -2.12
C SER A 145 1.60 4.05 -1.24
N PHE A 146 0.35 4.27 -0.85
CA PHE A 146 0.01 5.33 0.11
C PHE A 146 0.66 5.08 1.48
N TYR A 147 0.58 3.84 2.00
CA TYR A 147 1.29 3.45 3.21
C TYR A 147 2.80 3.71 3.09
N GLU A 148 3.42 3.30 1.99
CA GLU A 148 4.86 3.45 1.78
C GLU A 148 5.25 4.94 1.81
N VAL A 149 4.55 5.80 1.08
CA VAL A 149 4.81 7.25 1.07
C VAL A 149 4.57 7.88 2.45
N LEU A 150 3.50 7.50 3.17
CA LEU A 150 3.25 7.99 4.53
C LEU A 150 4.34 7.57 5.52
N SER A 151 4.78 6.32 5.44
CA SER A 151 5.73 5.75 6.40
C SER A 151 7.08 6.46 6.37
N ARG A 152 7.50 7.02 5.23
CA ARG A 152 8.74 7.79 5.10
C ARG A 152 8.80 8.99 6.06
N TYR A 153 7.65 9.62 6.33
CA TYR A 153 7.59 10.89 7.08
C TYR A 153 6.89 10.78 8.43
N LEU A 154 6.07 9.75 8.65
CA LEU A 154 5.23 9.64 9.84
C LEU A 154 5.59 8.47 10.77
N SER A 155 6.57 7.62 10.43
CA SER A 155 6.93 6.44 11.25
C SER A 155 7.42 6.80 12.67
N ASN A 156 7.89 8.02 12.88
CA ASN A 156 8.27 8.50 14.21
C ASN A 156 7.08 8.94 15.07
N CYS A 157 5.89 9.07 14.48
CA CYS A 157 4.68 9.58 15.13
C CYS A 157 3.55 8.58 15.14
N TYR A 158 3.49 7.69 14.14
CA TYR A 158 2.44 6.69 13.96
C TYR A 158 3.02 5.31 13.69
N THR A 159 2.35 4.30 14.22
CA THR A 159 2.42 2.92 13.73
C THR A 159 1.34 2.72 12.67
N PHE A 160 1.57 1.78 11.76
CA PHE A 160 0.69 1.49 10.63
C PHE A 160 0.27 0.02 10.66
N ALA A 161 -1.01 -0.23 10.41
CA ALA A 161 -1.51 -1.56 10.11
C ALA A 161 -2.24 -1.50 8.76
N VAL A 162 -1.74 -2.26 7.80
CA VAL A 162 -2.34 -2.45 6.47
C VAL A 162 -3.15 -3.74 6.52
N GLU A 163 -4.38 -3.71 5.97
CA GLU A 163 -5.30 -4.84 5.99
C GLU A 163 -5.58 -5.38 7.41
N GLN A 164 -5.83 -4.48 8.35
CA GLN A 164 -6.09 -4.86 9.74
C GLN A 164 -7.41 -5.64 9.85
N ASN A 165 -7.33 -6.88 10.33
CA ASN A 165 -8.52 -7.68 10.64
C ASN A 165 -9.23 -7.12 11.87
N LEU A 166 -10.53 -6.88 11.75
CA LEU A 166 -11.44 -6.37 12.77
C LEU A 166 -12.68 -7.27 12.82
N PRO A 167 -13.48 -7.26 13.90
CA PRO A 167 -14.69 -8.07 13.98
C PRO A 167 -15.69 -7.84 12.83
N SER A 168 -15.79 -6.60 12.32
CA SER A 168 -16.72 -6.25 11.24
C SER A 168 -16.12 -6.33 9.84
N GLY A 169 -14.85 -6.78 9.70
CA GLY A 169 -14.18 -6.94 8.41
C GLY A 169 -12.70 -6.58 8.45
N ARG A 170 -12.15 -6.12 7.34
CA ARG A 170 -10.74 -5.80 7.20
C ARG A 170 -10.58 -4.35 6.75
N ALA A 171 -9.97 -3.52 7.60
CA ALA A 171 -9.70 -2.12 7.30
C ALA A 171 -8.43 -2.00 6.42
N ASP A 172 -8.47 -1.18 5.39
CA ASP A 172 -7.36 -1.01 4.45
C ASP A 172 -6.10 -0.46 5.11
N LEU A 173 -6.23 0.62 5.88
CA LEU A 173 -5.11 1.25 6.57
C LEU A 173 -5.55 1.86 7.89
N VAL A 174 -4.83 1.51 8.96
CA VAL A 174 -5.01 2.12 10.29
C VAL A 174 -3.71 2.76 10.74
N LEU A 175 -3.78 4.03 11.12
CA LEU A 175 -2.68 4.79 11.71
C LEU A 175 -2.98 4.95 13.20
N THR A 176 -2.04 4.55 14.06
CA THR A 176 -2.16 4.69 15.52
C THR A 176 -0.99 5.50 16.04
N GLY A 177 -1.27 6.57 16.76
CA GLY A 177 -0.27 7.46 17.33
C GLY A 177 0.62 6.75 18.35
N ILE A 178 1.93 6.97 18.24
CA ILE A 178 2.94 6.35 19.11
C ILE A 178 2.91 6.98 20.50
N SER A 179 2.95 6.14 21.54
CA SER A 179 3.05 6.58 22.93
C SER A 179 4.28 7.47 23.14
N GLY A 180 4.11 8.52 23.94
CA GLY A 180 5.16 9.51 24.18
C GLY A 180 5.28 10.60 23.11
N THR A 181 4.50 10.52 22.03
CA THR A 181 4.41 11.60 21.04
C THR A 181 3.16 12.47 21.27
N ALA A 182 3.12 13.64 20.62
CA ALA A 182 1.93 14.49 20.61
C ALA A 182 0.72 13.84 19.92
N PHE A 183 0.88 12.65 19.36
CA PHE A 183 -0.11 11.88 18.59
C PHE A 183 -0.66 10.67 19.34
N HIS A 184 -0.19 10.40 20.57
CA HIS A 184 -0.43 9.17 21.33
C HIS A 184 -1.91 8.73 21.44
N ASN A 185 -2.85 9.68 21.34
CA ASN A 185 -4.29 9.40 21.39
C ASN A 185 -4.97 9.51 20.02
N ASP A 186 -4.23 9.69 18.91
CA ASP A 186 -4.81 9.84 17.58
C ASP A 186 -4.88 8.47 16.88
N CYS A 187 -6.06 8.09 16.40
CA CYS A 187 -6.24 6.89 15.59
C CYS A 187 -7.06 7.22 14.34
N ARG A 188 -6.59 6.76 13.21
CA ARG A 188 -7.19 7.02 11.90
C ARG A 188 -7.42 5.74 11.14
N VAL A 189 -8.63 5.58 10.65
CA VAL A 189 -9.02 4.50 9.74
C VAL A 189 -9.22 5.08 8.36
N VAL A 190 -8.58 4.51 7.37
CA VAL A 190 -8.69 4.94 5.97
C VAL A 190 -9.14 3.76 5.14
N GLU A 191 -10.20 3.96 4.38
CA GLU A 191 -10.73 3.01 3.40
C GLU A 191 -10.53 3.59 2.00
N PHE A 192 -9.95 2.81 1.12
CA PHE A 192 -9.72 3.18 -0.27
C PHE A 192 -10.77 2.54 -1.18
N LYS A 193 -11.12 3.25 -2.24
CA LYS A 193 -11.89 2.71 -3.36
C LYS A 193 -11.26 3.16 -4.66
N TYR A 194 -10.81 2.20 -5.45
CA TYR A 194 -10.21 2.45 -6.74
C TYR A 194 -11.22 2.24 -7.88
N PHE A 195 -11.28 3.22 -8.79
CA PHE A 195 -12.17 3.21 -9.94
C PHE A 195 -11.36 3.31 -11.23
N LYS A 196 -11.78 2.62 -12.26
CA LYS A 196 -11.16 2.69 -13.58
C LYS A 196 -11.49 4.01 -14.28
N ALA A 197 -10.76 4.34 -15.34
CA ALA A 197 -10.86 5.60 -16.07
C ALA A 197 -12.28 5.93 -16.58
N LYS A 198 -13.07 4.90 -16.94
CA LYS A 198 -14.47 5.04 -17.39
C LYS A 198 -15.40 5.59 -16.30
N ASP A 199 -15.08 5.37 -15.05
CA ASP A 199 -15.91 5.75 -13.90
C ASP A 199 -15.52 7.13 -13.34
N ALA A 200 -14.47 7.78 -13.87
CA ALA A 200 -13.93 9.04 -13.35
C ALA A 200 -14.99 10.16 -13.29
N THR A 201 -15.79 10.34 -14.34
CA THR A 201 -16.86 11.35 -14.38
C THR A 201 -17.92 11.11 -13.31
N MET A 202 -18.27 9.83 -13.06
CA MET A 202 -19.21 9.47 -12.00
C MET A 202 -18.63 9.82 -10.64
N VAL A 203 -17.36 9.46 -10.36
CA VAL A 203 -16.68 9.79 -9.10
C VAL A 203 -16.55 11.31 -8.93
N GLU A 204 -16.24 12.04 -9.99
CA GLU A 204 -16.13 13.49 -9.97
C GLU A 204 -17.47 14.17 -9.61
N ALA A 205 -18.59 13.65 -10.07
CA ALA A 205 -19.91 14.16 -9.79
C ALA A 205 -20.39 13.92 -8.34
N LEU A 206 -19.77 12.99 -7.60
CA LEU A 206 -20.16 12.69 -6.21
C LEU A 206 -19.88 13.89 -5.30
N LYS A 207 -20.93 14.39 -4.64
CA LYS A 207 -20.82 15.45 -3.62
C LYS A 207 -20.63 14.90 -2.21
N VAL A 208 -21.04 13.67 -1.97
CA VAL A 208 -20.96 12.97 -0.68
C VAL A 208 -20.43 11.57 -0.91
N VAL A 209 -19.86 10.96 0.12
CA VAL A 209 -19.45 9.55 0.11
C VAL A 209 -20.67 8.64 -0.04
N ARG A 210 -20.50 7.49 -0.66
CA ARG A 210 -21.57 6.48 -0.74
C ARG A 210 -21.91 5.98 0.67
N PRO A 211 -23.21 5.80 1.00
CA PRO A 211 -23.62 5.36 2.34
C PRO A 211 -22.97 4.04 2.77
N GLU A 212 -22.88 3.06 1.86
CA GLU A 212 -22.28 1.75 2.13
C GLU A 212 -20.81 1.84 2.53
N ASP A 213 -20.03 2.69 1.86
CA ASP A 213 -18.60 2.89 2.16
C ASP A 213 -18.41 3.66 3.48
N ALA A 214 -19.28 4.65 3.72
CA ALA A 214 -19.28 5.38 4.98
C ALA A 214 -19.63 4.46 6.17
N ASP A 215 -20.62 3.58 6.01
CA ASP A 215 -21.03 2.64 7.05
C ASP A 215 -19.98 1.55 7.27
N GLN A 216 -19.27 1.12 6.24
CA GLN A 216 -18.14 0.19 6.34
C GLN A 216 -17.07 0.78 7.26
N VAL A 217 -16.59 1.97 6.97
CA VAL A 217 -15.49 2.59 7.77
C VAL A 217 -15.95 2.98 9.18
N ARG A 218 -17.24 3.31 9.38
CA ARG A 218 -17.81 3.55 10.72
C ARG A 218 -17.77 2.30 11.59
N ARG A 219 -18.11 1.12 11.03
CA ARG A 219 -18.00 -0.16 11.74
C ARG A 219 -16.57 -0.45 12.17
N TYR A 220 -15.59 -0.24 11.28
CA TYR A 220 -14.18 -0.42 11.62
C TYR A 220 -13.72 0.50 12.74
N ALA A 221 -14.07 1.78 12.67
CA ALA A 221 -13.74 2.73 13.71
C ALA A 221 -14.40 2.37 15.05
N ALA A 222 -15.66 1.88 15.04
CA ALA A 222 -16.36 1.41 16.23
C ALA A 222 -15.69 0.16 16.84
N ASP A 223 -15.19 -0.76 16.04
CA ASP A 223 -14.46 -1.94 16.52
C ASP A 223 -13.16 -1.55 17.22
N ILE A 224 -12.39 -0.63 16.64
CA ILE A 224 -11.17 -0.12 17.27
C ILE A 224 -11.48 0.66 18.54
N ASN A 225 -12.48 1.53 18.51
CA ASN A 225 -12.86 2.36 19.68
C ASN A 225 -13.34 1.50 20.86
N ARG A 226 -14.00 0.38 20.61
CA ARG A 226 -14.35 -0.58 21.70
C ARG A 226 -13.12 -1.18 22.39
N GLN A 227 -12.05 -1.42 21.65
CA GLN A 227 -10.80 -1.95 22.19
C GLN A 227 -9.97 -0.86 22.88
N PHE A 228 -10.00 0.36 22.33
CA PHE A 228 -9.16 1.48 22.73
C PHE A 228 -9.96 2.78 22.85
N PRO A 229 -10.83 2.92 23.87
CA PRO A 229 -11.76 4.06 23.99
C PRO A 229 -11.08 5.41 24.26
N ALA A 230 -9.78 5.40 24.58
CA ALA A 230 -9.01 6.63 24.81
C ALA A 230 -8.52 7.31 23.52
N TYR A 231 -8.67 6.65 22.36
CA TYR A 231 -8.26 7.24 21.10
C TYR A 231 -9.28 8.26 20.58
N ARG A 232 -8.75 9.35 20.03
CA ARG A 232 -9.52 10.28 19.18
C ARG A 232 -9.63 9.64 17.80
N MET A 233 -10.81 9.10 17.53
CA MET A 233 -11.06 8.36 16.29
C MET A 233 -11.39 9.31 15.14
N ARG A 234 -10.71 9.11 14.01
CA ARG A 234 -11.07 9.72 12.72
C ARG A 234 -11.16 8.63 11.66
N ALA A 235 -12.16 8.72 10.83
CA ALA A 235 -12.36 7.75 9.76
C ALA A 235 -12.58 8.44 8.42
N TYR A 236 -11.93 7.91 7.39
CA TYR A 236 -11.88 8.50 6.07
C TYR A 236 -12.22 7.48 5.00
N VAL A 237 -12.91 7.94 3.97
CA VAL A 237 -13.08 7.21 2.71
C VAL A 237 -12.38 8.01 1.61
N VAL A 238 -11.55 7.34 0.83
CA VAL A 238 -10.76 7.92 -0.25
C VAL A 238 -11.12 7.24 -1.56
N TYR A 239 -11.61 8.00 -2.52
CA TYR A 239 -11.89 7.54 -3.87
C TYR A 239 -10.82 8.05 -4.82
N ILE A 240 -10.24 7.13 -5.58
CA ILE A 240 -9.26 7.44 -6.64
C ILE A 240 -9.76 6.82 -7.94
N ALA A 241 -9.92 7.65 -8.96
CA ALA A 241 -10.32 7.21 -10.29
C ALA A 241 -9.19 7.43 -11.29
N ALA A 242 -8.42 6.37 -11.56
CA ALA A 242 -7.42 6.26 -12.62
C ALA A 242 -6.51 7.49 -12.80
N GLY A 243 -5.99 8.06 -11.72
CA GLY A 243 -5.11 9.24 -11.78
C GLY A 243 -5.79 10.53 -12.25
N LYS A 244 -7.13 10.53 -12.45
CA LYS A 244 -7.89 11.68 -12.91
C LYS A 244 -8.63 12.41 -11.80
N VAL A 245 -9.18 11.66 -10.84
CA VAL A 245 -10.01 12.19 -9.77
C VAL A 245 -9.57 11.59 -8.44
N CYS A 246 -9.46 12.45 -7.43
CA CYS A 246 -9.25 12.06 -6.04
C CYS A 246 -10.27 12.79 -5.16
N LYS A 247 -10.98 12.04 -4.32
CA LYS A 247 -11.91 12.60 -3.34
C LYS A 247 -11.70 11.97 -1.97
N THR A 248 -11.74 12.79 -0.94
CA THR A 248 -11.56 12.36 0.46
C THR A 248 -12.69 12.91 1.31
N TRP A 249 -13.36 12.05 2.03
CA TRP A 249 -14.39 12.41 3.02
C TRP A 249 -13.95 11.93 4.40
N GLU A 250 -14.06 12.84 5.37
CA GLU A 250 -13.96 12.51 6.78
C GLU A 250 -15.36 12.08 7.25
N VAL A 251 -15.51 10.85 7.68
CA VAL A 251 -16.80 10.23 8.04
C VAL A 251 -17.01 10.26 9.55
N ILE A 252 -15.92 10.19 10.32
CA ILE A 252 -15.90 10.30 11.79
C ILE A 252 -14.82 11.27 12.21
N ASN A 253 -15.17 12.15 13.15
CA ASN A 253 -14.25 13.05 13.87
C ASN A 253 -14.76 13.15 15.31
N LEU A 254 -14.27 12.24 16.20
CA LEU A 254 -14.62 12.13 17.60
C LEU A 254 -13.43 12.46 18.49
#